data_36d4ef2c5fbe65e82611eb3c93122c48
#
_entry.id   36d4ef2c5fbe65e82611eb3c93122c48
#
_cell.length_a   1.000
_cell.length_b   1.000
_cell.length_c   1.000
_cell.angle_alpha   90.00
_cell.angle_beta   90.00
_cell.angle_gamma   90.00
#
_symmetry.space_group_name_H-M   'P 1'
#
loop_
_entity.id
_entity.type
_entity.pdbx_description
1 polymer ?
#
loop_
_entity_poly.entity_id
_entity_poly.type
_entity_poly.pdbx_seq_one_letter_code
_entity_poly.pdbx_strand_id
1 'polypeptide(L)'
;MDLQIMLLNLKYWRMTDVVKTFVSYMEKYSQRIMFEDQDVLNVVFYDKKKVIPIKYNLQSGCLYKDPLWDSWNHKYEVSEAIKDPVIIHFTFRSKPWDTYSCHPHPFRSSFLKYQNQTKWKGCRYEKRTTKMIVRNYIGDCLRMIGIRSHRVSPFMPIQAVD
;
A
#
# COMPACT_ATOMS: atom_id res chain seq x y z
N MET A 1 8.20 3.72 8.72
CA MET A 1 6.87 4.28 8.50
C MET A 1 6.77 4.68 7.04
N ASP A 2 5.74 4.27 6.34
CA ASP A 2 5.55 4.59 4.93
C ASP A 2 4.97 6.00 4.77
N LEU A 3 5.69 6.92 4.11
CA LEU A 3 5.34 8.34 3.98
C LEU A 3 4.73 8.66 2.60
N GLN A 4 4.08 7.71 1.95
CA GLN A 4 3.61 7.87 0.57
C GLN A 4 2.48 8.91 0.40
N ILE A 5 1.80 9.31 1.48
CA ILE A 5 0.83 10.41 1.48
C ILE A 5 1.18 11.36 2.62
N MET A 6 1.46 12.61 2.28
CA MET A 6 1.88 13.63 3.22
C MET A 6 1.11 14.94 3.00
N LEU A 7 0.76 15.60 4.09
CA LEU A 7 0.36 16.99 4.09
C LEU A 7 1.51 17.84 4.58
N LEU A 8 2.04 18.68 3.70
CA LEU A 8 3.25 19.47 3.98
C LEU A 8 2.91 20.90 4.36
N ASN A 9 3.51 21.38 5.43
CA ASN A 9 3.51 22.81 5.75
C ASN A 9 4.57 23.55 4.93
N LEU A 10 4.21 23.93 3.71
CA LEU A 10 5.14 24.61 2.79
C LEU A 10 5.65 25.95 3.31
N LYS A 11 4.89 26.65 4.17
CA LYS A 11 5.37 27.88 4.82
C LYS A 11 6.55 27.57 5.72
N TYR A 12 6.41 26.56 6.58
CA TYR A 12 7.51 26.09 7.44
C TYR A 12 8.73 25.68 6.62
N TRP A 13 8.54 24.91 5.54
CA TRP A 13 9.64 24.45 4.69
C TRP A 13 10.42 25.60 4.06
N ARG A 14 9.73 26.64 3.59
CA ARG A 14 10.39 27.83 3.04
C ARG A 14 11.17 28.64 4.07
N MET A 15 10.71 28.63 5.34
CA MET A 15 11.35 29.38 6.41
C MET A 15 12.56 28.67 7.03
N THR A 16 12.65 27.35 6.93
CA THR A 16 13.63 26.54 7.67
C THR A 16 14.70 25.89 6.80
N ASP A 17 14.76 26.21 5.51
CA ASP A 17 15.71 25.63 4.54
C ASP A 17 15.81 24.10 4.64
N VAL A 18 14.64 23.46 4.62
CA VAL A 18 14.51 22.01 4.77
C VAL A 18 15.34 21.24 3.73
N VAL A 19 15.46 21.79 2.51
CA VAL A 19 16.22 21.17 1.41
C VAL A 19 17.69 21.02 1.80
N LYS A 20 18.30 22.05 2.39
CA LYS A 20 19.68 21.99 2.87
C LYS A 20 19.84 20.89 3.94
N THR A 21 18.88 20.78 4.84
CA THR A 21 18.88 19.72 5.87
C THR A 21 18.83 18.33 5.23
N PHE A 22 18.00 18.13 4.20
CA PHE A 22 17.94 16.86 3.46
C PHE A 22 19.26 16.53 2.77
N VAL A 23 19.84 17.49 2.04
CA VAL A 23 21.11 17.30 1.35
C VAL A 23 22.21 16.93 2.35
N SER A 24 22.36 17.69 3.43
CA SER A 24 23.37 17.40 4.47
C SER A 24 23.17 16.00 5.10
N TYR A 25 21.93 15.58 5.31
CA TYR A 25 21.65 14.22 5.81
C TYR A 25 22.03 13.15 4.78
N MET A 26 21.67 13.33 3.51
CA MET A 26 21.99 12.39 2.45
C MET A 26 23.50 12.26 2.24
N GLU A 27 24.24 13.38 2.22
CA GLU A 27 25.70 13.37 2.10
C GLU A 27 26.36 12.59 3.25
N LYS A 28 25.88 12.79 4.47
CA LYS A 28 26.47 12.17 5.66
C LYS A 28 26.10 10.69 5.82
N TYR A 29 24.90 10.29 5.41
CA TYR A 29 24.33 8.98 5.72
C TYR A 29 23.87 8.18 4.50
N SER A 30 24.40 8.47 3.30
CA SER A 30 24.04 7.80 2.05
C SER A 30 24.01 6.27 2.15
N GLN A 31 24.99 5.70 2.86
CA GLN A 31 25.12 4.25 3.07
C GLN A 31 23.98 3.62 3.91
N ARG A 32 23.20 4.42 4.62
CA ARG A 32 22.11 3.98 5.50
C ARG A 32 20.72 4.18 4.90
N ILE A 33 20.65 4.87 3.76
CA ILE A 33 19.39 5.16 3.07
C ILE A 33 19.02 3.93 2.24
N MET A 34 17.92 3.30 2.59
CA MET A 34 17.38 2.11 1.91
C MET A 34 16.12 2.44 1.09
N PHE A 35 15.30 3.34 1.59
CA PHE A 35 14.01 3.74 1.01
C PHE A 35 13.99 5.21 0.60
N GLU A 36 15.09 5.66 0.00
CA GLU A 36 15.22 6.97 -0.66
C GLU A 36 14.67 8.13 0.18
N ASP A 37 13.65 8.81 -0.34
CA ASP A 37 13.01 9.97 0.30
C ASP A 37 12.32 9.63 1.63
N GLN A 38 11.81 8.43 1.78
CA GLN A 38 11.10 8.02 2.99
C GLN A 38 12.01 7.99 4.22
N ASP A 39 13.24 7.50 4.08
CA ASP A 39 14.19 7.44 5.18
C ASP A 39 14.61 8.85 5.60
N VAL A 40 14.91 9.69 4.62
CA VAL A 40 15.31 11.10 4.87
C VAL A 40 14.20 11.85 5.58
N LEU A 41 12.95 11.77 5.08
CA LEU A 41 11.80 12.44 5.67
C LEU A 41 11.49 11.92 7.08
N ASN A 42 11.57 10.59 7.27
CA ASN A 42 11.32 9.98 8.57
C ASN A 42 12.31 10.44 9.63
N VAL A 43 13.58 10.60 9.29
CA VAL A 43 14.63 11.04 10.23
C VAL A 43 14.55 12.55 10.47
N VAL A 44 14.51 13.33 9.40
CA VAL A 44 14.54 14.80 9.52
C VAL A 44 13.29 15.36 10.23
N PHE A 45 12.15 14.69 10.07
CA PHE A 45 10.89 15.07 10.73
C PHE A 45 10.44 14.12 11.82
N TYR A 46 11.35 13.38 12.42
CA TYR A 46 11.00 12.39 13.43
C TYR A 46 10.10 12.96 14.54
N ASP A 47 10.44 14.11 15.07
CA ASP A 47 9.74 14.84 16.15
C ASP A 47 8.74 15.89 15.67
N LYS A 48 8.65 16.14 14.36
CA LYS A 48 7.85 17.23 13.75
C LYS A 48 6.71 16.72 12.87
N LYS A 49 6.47 15.42 12.86
CA LYS A 49 5.41 14.80 12.07
C LYS A 49 4.23 14.40 12.95
N LYS A 50 3.03 14.56 12.40
CA LYS A 50 1.80 14.00 12.97
C LYS A 50 1.33 12.84 12.11
N VAL A 51 1.14 11.68 12.72
CA VAL A 51 0.52 10.54 12.05
C VAL A 51 -0.98 10.78 11.95
N ILE A 52 -1.52 10.58 10.75
CA ILE A 52 -2.96 10.68 10.48
C ILE A 52 -3.57 9.28 10.42
N PRO A 53 -4.88 9.14 10.66
CA PRO A 53 -5.56 7.84 10.60
C PRO A 53 -5.36 7.10 9.29
N ILE A 54 -5.30 5.77 9.35
CA ILE A 54 -5.05 4.87 8.21
C ILE A 54 -6.02 5.10 7.05
N LYS A 55 -7.26 5.51 7.32
CA LYS A 55 -8.25 5.77 6.27
C LYS A 55 -7.81 6.81 5.22
N TYR A 56 -6.87 7.69 5.57
CA TYR A 56 -6.29 8.68 4.64
C TYR A 56 -5.14 8.12 3.81
N ASN A 57 -4.71 6.89 4.06
CA ASN A 57 -3.71 6.16 3.29
C ASN A 57 -3.91 4.65 3.49
N LEU A 58 -5.10 4.15 3.14
CA LEU A 58 -5.38 2.72 3.23
C LEU A 58 -4.60 1.98 2.15
N GLN A 59 -3.48 1.40 2.55
CA GLN A 59 -2.60 0.66 1.67
C GLN A 59 -3.08 -0.77 1.47
N SER A 60 -2.78 -1.35 0.31
CA SER A 60 -3.06 -2.76 0.04
C SER A 60 -2.44 -3.70 1.08
N GLY A 61 -1.27 -3.33 1.65
CA GLY A 61 -0.62 -4.09 2.73
C GLY A 61 -1.49 -4.26 3.98
N CYS A 62 -2.33 -3.28 4.31
CA CYS A 62 -3.24 -3.35 5.44
C CYS A 62 -4.35 -4.41 5.27
N LEU A 63 -4.58 -4.87 4.04
CA LEU A 63 -5.62 -5.85 3.71
C LEU A 63 -5.13 -7.30 3.84
N TYR A 64 -3.83 -7.50 4.08
CA TYR A 64 -3.23 -8.82 4.25
C TYR A 64 -3.09 -9.15 5.74
N LYS A 65 -3.28 -10.42 6.08
CA LYS A 65 -2.87 -10.92 7.40
C LYS A 65 -1.35 -10.89 7.49
N ASP A 66 -0.80 -9.94 8.19
CA ASP A 66 0.61 -9.91 8.54
C ASP A 66 0.74 -10.04 10.06
N PRO A 67 1.45 -11.07 10.57
CA PRO A 67 1.70 -11.23 12.01
C PRO A 67 2.40 -10.04 12.64
N LEU A 68 3.19 -9.28 11.87
CA LEU A 68 3.90 -8.09 12.35
C LEU A 68 2.96 -6.92 12.68
N TRP A 69 1.73 -6.91 12.15
CA TRP A 69 0.72 -5.86 12.35
C TRP A 69 -0.40 -6.29 13.31
N ASP A 70 -0.14 -7.26 14.15
CA ASP A 70 -1.17 -7.97 14.93
C ASP A 70 -1.56 -7.30 16.25
N SER A 71 -1.30 -6.00 16.42
CA SER A 71 -1.83 -5.27 17.58
C SER A 71 -3.34 -5.02 17.43
N TRP A 72 -4.10 -5.15 18.53
CA TRP A 72 -5.55 -4.90 18.55
C TRP A 72 -5.91 -3.50 18.03
N ASN A 73 -5.17 -2.47 18.44
CA ASN A 73 -5.42 -1.09 18.01
C ASN A 73 -5.25 -0.93 16.49
N HIS A 74 -4.24 -1.58 15.90
CA HIS A 74 -4.02 -1.53 14.46
C HIS A 74 -5.12 -2.26 13.69
N LYS A 75 -5.54 -3.44 14.14
CA LYS A 75 -6.64 -4.19 13.52
C LYS A 75 -7.95 -3.40 13.55
N TYR A 76 -8.26 -2.77 14.69
CA TYR A 76 -9.45 -1.94 14.81
C TYR A 76 -9.40 -0.75 13.85
N GLU A 77 -8.29 0.00 13.83
CA GLU A 77 -8.12 1.15 12.94
C GLU A 77 -8.20 0.76 11.46
N VAL A 78 -7.61 -0.36 11.08
CA VAL A 78 -7.71 -0.92 9.72
C VAL A 78 -9.14 -1.32 9.39
N SER A 79 -9.84 -1.99 10.30
CA SER A 79 -11.24 -2.38 10.11
C SER A 79 -12.13 -1.17 9.84
N GLU A 80 -11.98 -0.10 10.62
CA GLU A 80 -12.72 1.15 10.40
C GLU A 80 -12.33 1.83 9.08
N ALA A 81 -11.03 1.83 8.76
CA ALA A 81 -10.54 2.40 7.50
C ALA A 81 -11.06 1.67 6.27
N ILE A 82 -11.30 0.36 6.36
CA ILE A 82 -11.86 -0.44 5.25
C ILE A 82 -13.33 -0.10 5.01
N LYS A 83 -14.09 0.21 6.07
CA LYS A 83 -15.51 0.56 5.95
C LYS A 83 -15.73 1.89 5.24
N ASP A 84 -14.86 2.88 5.53
CA ASP A 84 -14.95 4.24 4.98
C ASP A 84 -13.57 4.81 4.61
N PRO A 85 -12.92 4.27 3.56
CA PRO A 85 -11.62 4.76 3.14
C PRO A 85 -11.74 6.10 2.42
N VAL A 86 -10.94 7.08 2.82
CA VAL A 86 -10.84 8.37 2.13
C VAL A 86 -9.89 8.27 0.94
N ILE A 87 -8.71 7.64 1.14
CA ILE A 87 -7.73 7.41 0.09
C ILE A 87 -7.33 5.94 0.10
N ILE A 88 -7.56 5.26 -1.02
CA ILE A 88 -7.12 3.88 -1.24
C ILE A 88 -5.81 3.92 -2.02
N HIS A 89 -4.75 3.42 -1.41
CA HIS A 89 -3.42 3.40 -2.00
C HIS A 89 -3.06 1.98 -2.46
N PHE A 90 -3.11 1.76 -3.76
CA PHE A 90 -2.81 0.46 -4.36
C PHE A 90 -1.30 0.19 -4.35
N THR A 91 -0.77 -0.12 -3.18
CA THR A 91 0.61 -0.60 -2.99
C THR A 91 0.71 -2.09 -3.35
N PHE A 92 1.92 -2.65 -3.32
CA PHE A 92 2.15 -4.07 -3.64
C PHE A 92 1.90 -4.48 -5.09
N ARG A 93 2.12 -5.78 -5.35
CA ARG A 93 2.05 -6.37 -6.70
C ARG A 93 0.63 -6.53 -7.22
N SER A 94 -0.36 -6.71 -6.35
CA SER A 94 -1.76 -6.84 -6.77
C SER A 94 -2.38 -5.47 -7.00
N LYS A 95 -2.27 -4.99 -8.22
CA LYS A 95 -2.89 -3.73 -8.63
C LYS A 95 -4.33 -3.95 -9.08
N PRO A 96 -5.23 -2.97 -8.95
CA PRO A 96 -6.64 -3.12 -9.37
C PRO A 96 -6.80 -3.35 -10.87
N TRP A 97 -5.83 -2.93 -11.66
CA TRP A 97 -5.77 -3.21 -13.10
C TRP A 97 -5.10 -4.53 -13.42
N ASP A 98 -4.44 -5.16 -12.44
CA ASP A 98 -3.79 -6.44 -12.63
C ASP A 98 -4.84 -7.53 -12.83
N THR A 99 -4.77 -8.16 -13.98
CA THR A 99 -5.67 -9.25 -14.35
C THR A 99 -5.08 -10.62 -14.04
N TYR A 100 -3.84 -10.69 -13.53
CA TYR A 100 -3.13 -11.95 -13.24
C TYR A 100 -3.52 -12.60 -11.91
N SER A 101 -4.05 -11.82 -10.97
CA SER A 101 -4.49 -12.36 -9.70
C SER A 101 -5.82 -13.09 -9.84
N CYS A 102 -5.91 -14.30 -9.32
CA CYS A 102 -7.18 -15.02 -9.18
C CYS A 102 -8.10 -14.30 -8.18
N HIS A 103 -7.49 -13.54 -7.27
CA HIS A 103 -8.19 -12.74 -6.28
C HIS A 103 -8.07 -11.25 -6.66
N PRO A 104 -9.11 -10.65 -7.22
CA PRO A 104 -9.10 -9.24 -7.55
C PRO A 104 -8.95 -8.41 -6.26
N HIS A 105 -8.24 -7.28 -6.36
CA HIS A 105 -8.12 -6.35 -5.23
C HIS A 105 -9.51 -5.95 -4.71
N PRO A 106 -9.77 -5.95 -3.39
CA PRO A 106 -11.10 -5.65 -2.83
C PRO A 106 -11.71 -4.35 -3.34
N PHE A 107 -10.89 -3.32 -3.53
CA PHE A 107 -11.31 -2.01 -4.04
C PHE A 107 -11.14 -1.86 -5.57
N ARG A 108 -11.09 -2.96 -6.31
CA ARG A 108 -11.01 -2.90 -7.78
C ARG A 108 -12.19 -2.17 -8.41
N SER A 109 -13.39 -2.33 -7.87
CA SER A 109 -14.59 -1.63 -8.35
C SER A 109 -14.46 -0.12 -8.25
N SER A 110 -13.86 0.39 -7.19
CA SER A 110 -13.57 1.82 -7.01
C SER A 110 -12.62 2.33 -8.09
N PHE A 111 -11.53 1.61 -8.37
CA PHE A 111 -10.62 1.95 -9.45
C PHE A 111 -11.35 1.98 -10.81
N LEU A 112 -12.11 0.94 -11.15
CA LEU A 112 -12.83 0.85 -12.43
C LEU A 112 -13.88 1.95 -12.58
N LYS A 113 -14.54 2.35 -11.48
CA LYS A 113 -15.48 3.49 -11.47
C LYS A 113 -14.80 4.76 -11.99
N TYR A 114 -13.60 5.07 -11.49
CA TYR A 114 -12.86 6.26 -11.95
C TYR A 114 -12.25 6.06 -13.34
N GLN A 115 -11.70 4.91 -13.66
CA GLN A 115 -11.19 4.60 -14.99
C GLN A 115 -12.24 4.81 -16.07
N ASN A 116 -13.48 4.40 -15.80
CA ASN A 116 -14.59 4.55 -16.74
C ASN A 116 -14.99 6.01 -17.02
N GLN A 117 -14.53 6.96 -16.21
CA GLN A 117 -14.73 8.39 -16.39
C GLN A 117 -13.60 9.06 -17.18
N THR A 118 -12.59 8.31 -17.60
CA THR A 118 -11.41 8.81 -18.30
C THR A 118 -11.37 8.28 -19.74
N LYS A 119 -10.46 8.84 -20.54
CA LYS A 119 -10.16 8.35 -21.89
C LYS A 119 -9.67 6.91 -21.94
N TRP A 120 -9.26 6.34 -20.79
CA TRP A 120 -8.83 4.94 -20.65
C TRP A 120 -9.96 3.99 -20.27
N LYS A 121 -11.21 4.38 -20.44
CA LYS A 121 -12.35 3.50 -20.25
C LYS A 121 -12.18 2.21 -21.05
N GLY A 122 -12.29 1.08 -20.34
CA GLY A 122 -12.16 -0.26 -20.95
C GLY A 122 -10.73 -0.68 -21.31
N CYS A 123 -9.72 0.15 -21.08
CA CYS A 123 -8.33 -0.25 -21.28
C CYS A 123 -7.96 -1.42 -20.37
N ARG A 124 -7.33 -2.43 -20.98
CA ARG A 124 -6.72 -3.56 -20.26
C ARG A 124 -5.22 -3.41 -20.34
N TYR A 125 -4.57 -3.29 -19.21
CA TYR A 125 -3.13 -3.01 -19.13
C TYR A 125 -2.25 -4.21 -19.45
N GLU A 126 -2.77 -5.44 -19.33
CA GLU A 126 -2.01 -6.65 -19.62
C GLU A 126 -2.89 -7.77 -20.18
N LYS A 127 -2.32 -8.54 -21.12
CA LYS A 127 -2.98 -9.73 -21.67
C LYS A 127 -2.68 -10.93 -20.79
N ARG A 128 -3.71 -11.54 -20.21
CA ARG A 128 -3.60 -12.84 -19.54
C ARG A 128 -3.34 -13.93 -20.59
N THR A 129 -2.33 -14.74 -20.37
CA THR A 129 -2.23 -16.02 -21.06
C THR A 129 -2.92 -17.09 -20.23
N THR A 130 -3.56 -18.05 -20.90
CA THR A 130 -4.21 -19.20 -20.23
C THR A 130 -3.24 -19.93 -19.30
N LYS A 131 -1.97 -20.08 -19.74
CA LYS A 131 -0.90 -20.68 -18.94
C LYS A 131 -0.69 -19.94 -17.59
N MET A 132 -0.74 -18.60 -17.59
CA MET A 132 -0.57 -17.81 -16.34
C MET A 132 -1.78 -17.98 -15.41
N ILE A 133 -2.99 -18.00 -15.97
CA ILE A 133 -4.21 -18.19 -15.19
C ILE A 133 -4.17 -19.54 -14.47
N VAL A 134 -3.89 -20.61 -15.21
CA VAL A 134 -3.83 -21.98 -14.68
C VAL A 134 -2.72 -22.10 -13.62
N ARG A 135 -1.52 -21.57 -13.90
CA ARG A 135 -0.41 -21.59 -12.95
C ARG A 135 -0.74 -20.86 -11.63
N ASN A 136 -1.41 -19.71 -11.73
CA ASN A 136 -1.80 -18.95 -10.54
C ASN A 136 -2.88 -19.68 -9.75
N TYR A 137 -3.90 -20.24 -10.43
CA TYR A 137 -4.93 -21.02 -9.80
C TYR A 137 -4.37 -22.24 -9.04
N ILE A 138 -3.50 -23.02 -9.71
CA ILE A 138 -2.82 -24.16 -9.06
C ILE A 138 -2.00 -23.68 -7.86
N GLY A 139 -1.26 -22.56 -8.01
CA GLY A 139 -0.48 -21.97 -6.92
C GLY A 139 -1.33 -21.57 -5.72
N ASP A 140 -2.55 -21.08 -5.95
CA ASP A 140 -3.48 -20.68 -4.90
C ASP A 140 -4.10 -21.93 -4.22
N CYS A 141 -4.47 -22.95 -4.97
CA CYS A 141 -4.91 -24.23 -4.41
C CYS A 141 -3.83 -24.87 -3.53
N LEU A 142 -2.58 -24.89 -3.98
CA LEU A 142 -1.45 -25.43 -3.21
C LEU A 142 -1.18 -24.63 -1.91
N ARG A 143 -1.45 -23.33 -1.91
CA ARG A 143 -1.38 -22.49 -0.69
C ARG A 143 -2.52 -22.80 0.27
N MET A 144 -3.73 -22.98 -0.23
CA MET A 144 -4.90 -23.31 0.61
C MET A 144 -4.73 -24.64 1.37
N ILE A 145 -4.07 -25.61 0.76
CA ILE A 145 -3.80 -26.92 1.38
C ILE A 145 -2.44 -27.00 2.11
N GLY A 146 -1.76 -25.86 2.27
CA GLY A 146 -0.52 -25.76 3.07
C GLY A 146 0.75 -26.32 2.41
N ILE A 147 0.69 -26.81 1.17
CA ILE A 147 1.87 -27.36 0.47
C ILE A 147 2.83 -26.27 0.02
N ARG A 148 2.35 -25.07 -0.19
CA ARG A 148 3.18 -23.91 -0.56
C ARG A 148 3.18 -22.85 0.53
N SER A 149 4.37 -22.42 0.96
CA SER A 149 4.48 -21.36 1.95
C SER A 149 3.81 -20.07 1.44
N HIS A 150 3.08 -19.40 2.32
CA HIS A 150 2.48 -18.12 2.06
C HIS A 150 3.57 -17.04 1.99
N ARG A 151 4.16 -16.83 0.82
CA ARG A 151 5.07 -15.69 0.61
C ARG A 151 4.36 -14.34 0.50
N VAL A 152 3.10 -14.30 0.53
CA VAL A 152 2.16 -13.19 0.70
C VAL A 152 0.81 -13.87 0.76
N SER A 153 0.11 -13.77 1.88
CA SER A 153 -1.23 -14.34 2.01
C SER A 153 -2.12 -13.84 0.87
N PRO A 154 -2.86 -14.72 0.18
CA PRO A 154 -3.93 -14.24 -0.69
C PRO A 154 -4.88 -13.41 0.17
N PHE A 155 -5.52 -12.40 -0.43
CA PHE A 155 -6.52 -11.58 0.24
C PHE A 155 -7.55 -12.48 0.93
N MET A 156 -7.38 -12.68 2.23
CA MET A 156 -8.52 -13.08 3.03
C MET A 156 -9.24 -11.79 3.39
N PRO A 157 -10.53 -11.66 3.08
CA PRO A 157 -11.29 -10.56 3.61
C PRO A 157 -11.09 -10.57 5.12
N ILE A 158 -10.64 -9.45 5.67
CA ILE A 158 -10.69 -9.24 7.12
C ILE A 158 -12.18 -9.29 7.41
N GLN A 159 -12.63 -10.42 7.97
CA GLN A 159 -13.98 -10.50 8.48
C GLN A 159 -14.09 -9.36 9.50
N ALA A 160 -15.03 -8.46 9.26
CA ALA A 160 -15.38 -7.47 10.26
C ALA A 160 -15.60 -8.26 11.56
N VAL A 161 -14.84 -7.92 12.58
CA VAL A 161 -15.08 -8.44 13.92
C VAL A 161 -16.32 -7.71 14.38
N ASP A 162 -17.45 -8.43 14.42
CA ASP A 162 -18.68 -7.95 15.05
C ASP A 162 -18.47 -7.61 16.53
#